data_3c038125fcefab0a7e38c4c4e3366f39
#
_entry.id   3c038125fcefab0a7e38c4c4e3366f39
#
_cell.length_a   1.000
_cell.length_b   1.000
_cell.length_c   1.000
_cell.angle_alpha   90.00
_cell.angle_beta   90.00
_cell.angle_gamma   90.00
#
_symmetry.space_group_name_H-M   'P 1'
#
loop_
_entity.id
_entity.type
_entity.pdbx_description
1 polymer ?
#
loop_
_entity_poly.entity_id
_entity_poly.type
_entity_poly.pdbx_seq_one_letter_code
_entity_poly.pdbx_strand_id
1 'polypeptide(L)'
;MAATLKLYSQPGSHPCAAVEAALSLKAIDYKRVDLLPLTAILVGPLRYGSMRVPGMRVGSERVAGSRAIMRRLEELAPEPPLYPPPDSPRRAEVLEAERWGDEVFQSVPRRIIDVAFLRRPAAMESYAGESKLPLPVGLLRPTLPLTARLMARWNSASDDAAQADLRALGGHLDRIDAWIAEGLLGQAQPNAADLQIGSTVRLLLTIADVRPLIEKRLAAGLTRYFPPMAGEVEAGVLPAQWLAAGAGA
;
A
#
# COMPACT_ATOMS: atom_id res chain seq x y z
N MET A 1 -3.14 -32.92 2.20
CA MET A 1 -2.52 -31.76 2.85
C MET A 1 -2.97 -30.52 2.10
N ALA A 2 -3.58 -29.56 2.77
CA ALA A 2 -3.96 -28.29 2.15
C ALA A 2 -2.70 -27.60 1.58
N ALA A 3 -2.78 -27.09 0.35
CA ALA A 3 -1.67 -26.41 -0.28
C ALA A 3 -1.32 -25.15 0.50
N THR A 4 -0.11 -25.03 1.04
CA THR A 4 0.34 -23.89 1.81
C THR A 4 0.35 -22.65 0.94
N LEU A 5 -0.47 -21.64 1.28
CA LEU A 5 -0.48 -20.33 0.64
C LEU A 5 0.84 -19.61 0.95
N LYS A 6 1.48 -19.02 -0.06
CA LYS A 6 2.69 -18.20 0.09
C LYS A 6 2.41 -16.80 -0.44
N LEU A 7 2.65 -15.79 0.38
CA LEU A 7 2.60 -14.38 -0.01
C LEU A 7 4.02 -13.84 -0.14
N TYR A 8 4.38 -13.35 -1.31
CA TYR A 8 5.60 -12.61 -1.56
C TYR A 8 5.32 -11.13 -1.32
N SER A 9 6.01 -10.58 -0.34
CA SER A 9 5.80 -9.25 0.20
C SER A 9 7.10 -8.44 0.20
N GLN A 10 7.00 -7.17 0.50
CA GLN A 10 8.13 -6.29 0.76
C GLN A 10 7.79 -5.42 1.97
N PRO A 11 8.71 -5.26 2.94
CA PRO A 11 8.51 -4.37 4.07
C PRO A 11 8.16 -2.95 3.61
N GLY A 12 7.20 -2.32 4.28
CA GLY A 12 6.73 -0.98 3.92
C GLY A 12 5.80 -0.91 2.69
N SER A 13 5.54 -2.02 2.01
CA SER A 13 4.66 -2.04 0.83
C SER A 13 3.18 -1.98 1.22
N HIS A 14 2.51 -0.87 0.91
CA HIS A 14 1.08 -0.70 1.18
C HIS A 14 0.18 -1.68 0.41
N PRO A 15 0.38 -2.02 -0.90
CA PRO A 15 -0.44 -3.05 -1.53
C PRO A 15 -0.24 -4.45 -0.94
N CYS A 16 0.94 -4.74 -0.36
CA CYS A 16 1.14 -5.97 0.39
C CYS A 16 0.32 -5.94 1.70
N ALA A 17 0.32 -4.81 2.40
CA ALA A 17 -0.48 -4.64 3.61
C ALA A 17 -1.99 -4.82 3.35
N ALA A 18 -2.51 -4.37 2.21
CA ALA A 18 -3.90 -4.59 1.81
C ALA A 18 -4.22 -6.10 1.72
N VAL A 19 -3.35 -6.87 1.09
CA VAL A 19 -3.50 -8.34 0.98
C VAL A 19 -3.34 -9.03 2.34
N GLU A 20 -2.39 -8.60 3.17
CA GLU A 20 -2.19 -9.15 4.51
C GLU A 20 -3.41 -8.91 5.40
N ALA A 21 -4.03 -7.74 5.30
CA ALA A 21 -5.28 -7.44 6.00
C ALA A 21 -6.45 -8.31 5.50
N ALA A 22 -6.56 -8.55 4.19
CA ALA A 22 -7.55 -9.45 3.63
C ALA A 22 -7.36 -10.90 4.08
N LEU A 23 -6.12 -11.39 4.13
CA LEU A 23 -5.79 -12.73 4.65
C LEU A 23 -6.14 -12.87 6.12
N SER A 24 -5.83 -11.84 6.92
CA SER A 24 -6.18 -11.80 8.35
C SER A 24 -7.69 -11.79 8.56
N LEU A 25 -8.42 -10.95 7.82
CA LEU A 25 -9.89 -10.86 7.89
C LEU A 25 -10.54 -12.22 7.59
N LYS A 26 -10.03 -12.94 6.59
CA LYS A 26 -10.54 -14.26 6.19
C LYS A 26 -9.98 -15.42 7.00
N ALA A 27 -9.16 -15.15 8.01
CA ALA A 27 -8.48 -16.17 8.83
C ALA A 27 -7.74 -17.24 8.00
N ILE A 28 -7.13 -16.83 6.89
CA ILE A 28 -6.37 -17.70 6.00
C ILE A 28 -4.91 -17.73 6.45
N ASP A 29 -4.42 -18.93 6.80
CA ASP A 29 -3.01 -19.15 7.11
C ASP A 29 -2.14 -19.05 5.87
N TYR A 30 -1.02 -18.37 5.99
CA TYR A 30 -0.07 -18.20 4.91
C TYR A 30 1.38 -18.11 5.37
N LYS A 31 2.29 -18.45 4.46
CA LYS A 31 3.73 -18.22 4.63
C LYS A 31 4.12 -16.90 3.98
N ARG A 32 4.51 -15.89 4.78
CA ARG A 32 5.08 -14.64 4.27
C ARG A 32 6.54 -14.85 3.84
N VAL A 33 6.88 -14.35 2.65
CA VAL A 33 8.23 -14.33 2.08
C VAL A 33 8.57 -12.88 1.75
N ASP A 34 9.39 -12.26 2.59
CA ASP A 34 9.83 -10.88 2.37
C ASP A 34 10.96 -10.83 1.35
N LEU A 35 10.81 -9.93 0.39
CA LEU A 35 11.80 -9.61 -0.62
C LEU A 35 12.47 -8.29 -0.29
N LEU A 36 13.77 -8.19 -0.53
CA LEU A 36 14.47 -6.91 -0.53
C LEU A 36 13.93 -5.99 -1.63
N PRO A 37 13.99 -4.67 -1.46
CA PRO A 37 13.68 -3.74 -2.54
C PRO A 37 14.39 -4.15 -3.84
N LEU A 38 13.67 -4.08 -4.96
CA LEU A 38 14.13 -4.45 -6.31
C LEU A 38 14.39 -5.95 -6.55
N THR A 39 14.53 -6.81 -5.53
CA THR A 39 14.70 -8.26 -5.78
C THR A 39 13.47 -8.90 -6.40
N ALA A 40 12.29 -8.30 -6.23
CA ALA A 40 11.06 -8.72 -6.89
C ALA A 40 11.19 -8.74 -8.43
N ILE A 41 12.02 -7.85 -9.01
CA ILE A 41 12.28 -7.78 -10.45
C ILE A 41 12.90 -9.09 -10.96
N LEU A 42 13.80 -9.71 -10.19
CA LEU A 42 14.48 -10.94 -10.55
C LEU A 42 13.69 -12.19 -10.16
N VAL A 43 13.14 -12.18 -8.95
CA VAL A 43 12.50 -13.36 -8.34
C VAL A 43 11.04 -13.49 -8.76
N GLY A 44 10.34 -12.36 -8.89
CA GLY A 44 8.90 -12.31 -9.10
C GLY A 44 8.40 -13.01 -10.36
N PRO A 45 8.99 -12.79 -11.56
CA PRO A 45 8.53 -13.43 -12.79
C PRO A 45 8.52 -14.97 -12.69
N LEU A 46 9.51 -15.54 -12.01
CA LEU A 46 9.62 -17.00 -11.82
C LEU A 46 8.71 -17.51 -10.72
N ARG A 47 8.49 -16.74 -9.65
CA ARG A 47 7.77 -17.19 -8.46
C ARG A 47 6.26 -16.96 -8.54
N TYR A 48 5.84 -15.79 -9.03
CA TYR A 48 4.42 -15.39 -9.05
C TYR A 48 3.98 -14.63 -10.32
N GLY A 49 4.85 -14.50 -11.32
CA GLY A 49 4.47 -13.97 -12.64
C GLY A 49 4.50 -12.44 -12.77
N SER A 50 5.13 -11.70 -11.84
CA SER A 50 5.20 -10.23 -11.89
C SER A 50 6.54 -9.73 -11.33
N MET A 51 7.01 -8.59 -11.82
CA MET A 51 8.17 -7.88 -11.26
C MET A 51 7.81 -7.02 -10.03
N ARG A 52 6.53 -6.91 -9.69
CA ARG A 52 6.03 -6.09 -8.55
C ARG A 52 5.40 -7.00 -7.51
N VAL A 53 5.47 -6.60 -6.24
CA VAL A 53 4.73 -7.20 -5.13
C VAL A 53 3.37 -6.46 -4.94
N PRO A 54 2.38 -7.10 -4.33
CA PRO A 54 2.36 -8.48 -3.82
C PRO A 54 2.25 -9.54 -4.90
N GLY A 55 2.80 -10.71 -4.62
CA GLY A 55 2.58 -11.93 -5.38
C GLY A 55 2.12 -13.07 -4.48
N MET A 56 1.24 -13.94 -4.95
CA MET A 56 0.72 -15.07 -4.18
C MET A 56 0.88 -16.38 -4.94
N ARG A 57 1.11 -17.46 -4.21
CA ARG A 57 1.04 -18.83 -4.71
C ARG A 57 0.14 -19.69 -3.87
N VAL A 58 -0.74 -20.44 -4.55
CA VAL A 58 -1.57 -21.50 -3.94
C VAL A 58 -1.26 -22.78 -4.70
N GLY A 59 -0.45 -23.66 -4.11
CA GLY A 59 0.09 -24.81 -4.85
C GLY A 59 0.93 -24.39 -6.07
N SER A 60 0.49 -24.77 -7.27
CA SER A 60 1.10 -24.39 -8.56
C SER A 60 0.59 -23.07 -9.11
N GLU A 61 -0.57 -22.59 -8.65
CA GLU A 61 -1.21 -21.35 -9.11
C GLU A 61 -0.40 -20.13 -8.70
N ARG A 62 -0.32 -19.14 -9.59
CA ARG A 62 0.39 -17.86 -9.40
C ARG A 62 -0.59 -16.72 -9.61
N VAL A 63 -0.66 -15.81 -8.63
CA VAL A 63 -1.52 -14.62 -8.69
C VAL A 63 -0.67 -13.40 -8.34
N ALA A 64 -0.76 -12.33 -9.13
CA ALA A 64 0.03 -11.13 -8.94
C ALA A 64 -0.86 -9.88 -8.87
N GLY A 65 -0.50 -8.95 -7.96
CA GLY A 65 -1.24 -7.71 -7.72
C GLY A 65 -2.34 -7.86 -6.67
N SER A 66 -2.51 -6.80 -5.85
CA SER A 66 -3.42 -6.83 -4.70
C SER A 66 -4.86 -7.16 -5.09
N ARG A 67 -5.40 -6.54 -6.15
CA ARG A 67 -6.77 -6.76 -6.63
C ARG A 67 -7.02 -8.21 -7.07
N ALA A 68 -6.12 -8.76 -7.88
CA ALA A 68 -6.26 -10.14 -8.34
C ALA A 68 -6.15 -11.13 -7.16
N ILE A 69 -5.27 -10.85 -6.21
CA ILE A 69 -5.12 -11.67 -5.01
C ILE A 69 -6.39 -11.57 -4.15
N MET A 70 -6.94 -10.38 -3.90
CA MET A 70 -8.16 -10.23 -3.09
C MET A 70 -9.36 -10.96 -3.73
N ARG A 71 -9.51 -10.92 -5.07
CA ARG A 71 -10.53 -11.72 -5.77
C ARG A 71 -10.30 -13.21 -5.58
N ARG A 72 -9.06 -13.67 -5.67
CA ARG A 72 -8.74 -15.07 -5.46
C ARG A 72 -8.98 -15.52 -4.01
N LEU A 73 -8.72 -14.67 -3.04
CA LEU A 73 -9.04 -14.93 -1.63
C LEU A 73 -10.54 -15.04 -1.40
N GLU A 74 -11.35 -14.23 -2.11
CA GLU A 74 -12.82 -14.31 -2.05
C GLU A 74 -13.34 -15.66 -2.58
N GLU A 75 -12.72 -16.20 -3.64
CA GLU A 75 -13.06 -17.52 -4.17
C GLU A 75 -12.64 -18.65 -3.22
N LEU A 76 -11.48 -18.53 -2.57
CA LEU A 76 -10.95 -19.53 -1.63
C LEU A 76 -11.72 -19.60 -0.31
N ALA A 77 -12.15 -18.44 0.20
CA ALA A 77 -12.90 -18.28 1.43
C ALA A 77 -13.92 -17.15 1.25
N PRO A 78 -15.14 -17.45 0.78
CA PRO A 78 -16.16 -16.41 0.53
C PRO A 78 -16.52 -15.59 1.78
N GLU A 79 -16.44 -16.18 2.97
CA GLU A 79 -16.76 -15.50 4.24
C GLU A 79 -15.51 -15.18 5.07
N PRO A 80 -15.47 -14.00 5.71
CA PRO A 80 -16.36 -12.85 5.50
C PRO A 80 -16.11 -12.21 4.13
N PRO A 81 -17.15 -11.68 3.44
CA PRO A 81 -17.02 -11.21 2.07
C PRO A 81 -16.20 -9.91 1.96
N LEU A 82 -15.32 -9.83 0.95
CA LEU A 82 -14.61 -8.61 0.55
C LEU A 82 -15.40 -7.77 -0.46
N TYR A 83 -16.39 -8.37 -1.10
CA TYR A 83 -17.21 -7.72 -2.12
C TYR A 83 -18.68 -7.93 -1.80
N PRO A 84 -19.54 -6.92 -2.03
CA PRO A 84 -20.99 -7.10 -1.99
C PRO A 84 -21.45 -8.24 -2.92
N PRO A 85 -22.63 -8.84 -2.66
CA PRO A 85 -23.21 -9.87 -3.53
C PRO A 85 -23.24 -9.47 -5.01
N PRO A 86 -23.17 -10.43 -5.96
CA PRO A 86 -23.09 -10.15 -7.41
C PRO A 86 -24.25 -9.30 -7.96
N ASP A 87 -25.43 -9.43 -7.38
CA ASP A 87 -26.68 -8.72 -7.72
C ASP A 87 -26.83 -7.36 -7.02
N SER A 88 -25.93 -7.04 -6.09
CA SER A 88 -25.96 -5.76 -5.39
C SER A 88 -25.45 -4.61 -6.27
N PRO A 89 -26.17 -3.48 -6.37
CA PRO A 89 -25.66 -2.29 -7.05
C PRO A 89 -24.38 -1.75 -6.42
N ARG A 90 -24.21 -1.92 -5.11
CA ARG A 90 -23.00 -1.54 -4.36
C ARG A 90 -21.74 -2.27 -4.84
N ARG A 91 -21.89 -3.44 -5.47
CA ARG A 91 -20.73 -4.20 -5.98
C ARG A 91 -19.96 -3.42 -7.04
N ALA A 92 -20.66 -2.80 -7.99
CA ALA A 92 -20.03 -2.00 -9.03
C ALA A 92 -19.27 -0.80 -8.44
N GLU A 93 -19.85 -0.15 -7.43
CA GLU A 93 -19.26 0.99 -6.75
C GLU A 93 -17.97 0.59 -5.98
N VAL A 94 -18.01 -0.53 -5.24
CA VAL A 94 -16.82 -1.06 -4.53
C VAL A 94 -15.71 -1.44 -5.52
N LEU A 95 -16.06 -2.11 -6.63
CA LEU A 95 -15.09 -2.49 -7.67
C LEU A 95 -14.44 -1.25 -8.32
N GLU A 96 -15.21 -0.18 -8.53
CA GLU A 96 -14.70 1.08 -9.07
C GLU A 96 -13.78 1.80 -8.06
N ALA A 97 -14.17 1.86 -6.77
CA ALA A 97 -13.35 2.44 -5.73
C ALA A 97 -12.04 1.64 -5.52
N GLU A 98 -12.11 0.31 -5.53
CA GLU A 98 -10.93 -0.57 -5.50
C GLU A 98 -10.01 -0.30 -6.70
N ARG A 99 -10.59 -0.21 -7.91
CA ARG A 99 -9.83 0.07 -9.14
C ARG A 99 -9.14 1.42 -9.07
N TRP A 100 -9.87 2.47 -8.68
CA TRP A 100 -9.31 3.81 -8.51
C TRP A 100 -8.19 3.82 -7.44
N GLY A 101 -8.39 3.12 -6.33
CA GLY A 101 -7.39 2.97 -5.28
C GLY A 101 -6.09 2.37 -5.79
N ASP A 102 -6.17 1.36 -6.66
CA ASP A 102 -5.03 0.66 -7.25
C ASP A 102 -4.37 1.46 -8.39
N GLU A 103 -5.17 1.95 -9.35
CA GLU A 103 -4.66 2.53 -10.59
C GLU A 103 -4.26 4.01 -10.46
N VAL A 104 -4.94 4.75 -9.58
CA VAL A 104 -4.75 6.19 -9.40
C VAL A 104 -4.07 6.50 -8.07
N PHE A 105 -4.72 6.18 -6.95
CA PHE A 105 -4.30 6.66 -5.63
C PHE A 105 -3.04 5.95 -5.12
N GLN A 106 -2.82 4.69 -5.46
CA GLN A 106 -1.66 3.90 -5.01
C GLN A 106 -0.31 4.51 -5.44
N SER A 107 -0.27 5.23 -6.54
CA SER A 107 0.96 5.86 -7.04
C SER A 107 1.40 7.09 -6.22
N VAL A 108 0.44 7.79 -5.61
CA VAL A 108 0.66 9.05 -4.87
C VAL A 108 1.66 8.88 -3.71
N PRO A 109 1.42 8.04 -2.68
CA PRO A 109 2.39 7.87 -1.60
C PRO A 109 3.73 7.32 -2.08
N ARG A 110 3.71 6.50 -3.13
CA ARG A 110 4.90 5.86 -3.66
C ARG A 110 5.90 6.90 -4.21
N ARG A 111 5.41 7.89 -4.97
CA ARG A 111 6.26 8.96 -5.49
C ARG A 111 6.71 9.92 -4.40
N ILE A 112 5.82 10.29 -3.48
CA ILE A 112 6.15 11.20 -2.36
C ILE A 112 7.21 10.56 -1.45
N ILE A 113 7.04 9.30 -1.05
CA ILE A 113 7.98 8.63 -0.14
C ILE A 113 9.32 8.34 -0.80
N ASP A 114 9.33 7.98 -2.09
CA ASP A 114 10.59 7.75 -2.81
C ASP A 114 11.40 9.04 -2.93
N VAL A 115 10.75 10.18 -3.13
CA VAL A 115 11.41 11.49 -3.10
C VAL A 115 11.92 11.83 -1.69
N ALA A 116 11.18 11.48 -0.64
CA ALA A 116 11.65 11.62 0.73
C ALA A 116 12.87 10.73 1.00
N PHE A 117 12.89 9.50 0.50
CA PHE A 117 14.04 8.59 0.60
C PHE A 117 15.25 9.06 -0.20
N LEU A 118 15.08 9.75 -1.34
CA LEU A 118 16.20 10.39 -2.04
C LEU A 118 16.88 11.43 -1.17
N ARG A 119 16.13 12.17 -0.35
CA ARG A 119 16.64 13.21 0.55
C ARG A 119 17.15 12.63 1.88
N ARG A 120 16.50 11.59 2.38
CA ARG A 120 16.83 10.94 3.65
C ARG A 120 16.81 9.41 3.49
N PRO A 121 17.84 8.80 2.86
CA PRO A 121 17.86 7.35 2.61
C PRO A 121 17.78 6.50 3.89
N ALA A 122 18.32 6.99 5.01
CA ALA A 122 18.26 6.30 6.29
C ALA A 122 16.83 6.04 6.81
N ALA A 123 15.85 6.87 6.42
CA ALA A 123 14.44 6.65 6.79
C ALA A 123 13.91 5.29 6.30
N MET A 124 14.47 4.72 5.23
CA MET A 124 14.07 3.39 4.74
C MET A 124 14.23 2.28 5.79
N GLU A 125 15.16 2.42 6.73
CA GLU A 125 15.41 1.41 7.76
C GLU A 125 14.20 1.21 8.67
N SER A 126 13.50 2.30 9.01
CA SER A 126 12.33 2.25 9.89
C SER A 126 11.21 1.38 9.30
N TYR A 127 11.07 1.34 7.97
CA TYR A 127 10.07 0.52 7.28
C TYR A 127 10.41 -0.97 7.24
N ALA A 128 11.63 -1.34 7.58
CA ALA A 128 12.08 -2.73 7.61
C ALA A 128 11.99 -3.37 9.01
N GLY A 129 11.50 -2.65 10.02
CA GLY A 129 11.49 -3.11 11.43
C GLY A 129 10.76 -4.44 11.68
N GLU A 130 9.71 -4.74 10.89
CA GLU A 130 8.94 -5.99 10.99
C GLU A 130 9.30 -7.00 9.89
N SER A 131 10.42 -6.79 9.20
CA SER A 131 10.80 -7.64 8.08
C SER A 131 11.28 -9.01 8.54
N LYS A 132 10.89 -10.04 7.78
CA LYS A 132 11.44 -11.39 7.87
C LYS A 132 12.57 -11.60 6.83
N LEU A 133 13.36 -10.56 6.62
CA LEU A 133 14.51 -10.62 5.71
C LEU A 133 15.59 -11.54 6.29
N PRO A 134 16.33 -12.27 5.44
CA PRO A 134 17.37 -13.19 5.89
C PRO A 134 18.62 -12.50 6.43
N LEU A 135 18.73 -11.16 6.29
CA LEU A 135 19.88 -10.36 6.70
C LEU A 135 19.45 -9.25 7.66
N PRO A 136 20.28 -8.92 8.67
CA PRO A 136 20.05 -7.75 9.51
C PRO A 136 20.01 -6.47 8.67
N VAL A 137 18.97 -5.66 8.89
CA VAL A 137 18.71 -4.42 8.11
C VAL A 137 19.90 -3.46 8.16
N GLY A 138 20.60 -3.38 9.32
CA GLY A 138 21.78 -2.53 9.48
C GLY A 138 22.91 -2.81 8.49
N LEU A 139 23.04 -4.04 7.99
CA LEU A 139 24.04 -4.40 6.96
C LEU A 139 23.68 -3.80 5.59
N LEU A 140 22.45 -3.39 5.39
CA LEU A 140 21.98 -2.80 4.13
C LEU A 140 22.20 -1.29 4.06
N ARG A 141 22.58 -0.62 5.16
CA ARG A 141 22.78 0.85 5.23
C ARG A 141 23.62 1.42 4.08
N PRO A 142 24.78 0.84 3.73
CA PRO A 142 25.60 1.41 2.64
C PRO A 142 24.89 1.38 1.27
N THR A 143 23.90 0.50 1.09
CA THR A 143 23.17 0.35 -0.18
C THR A 143 21.95 1.26 -0.27
N LEU A 144 21.47 1.86 0.83
CA LEU A 144 20.24 2.63 0.86
C LEU A 144 20.21 3.81 -0.12
N PRO A 145 21.30 4.62 -0.29
CA PRO A 145 21.25 5.71 -1.26
C PRO A 145 21.06 5.24 -2.71
N LEU A 146 21.69 4.12 -3.06
CA LEU A 146 21.52 3.52 -4.39
C LEU A 146 20.11 2.92 -4.54
N THR A 147 19.66 2.21 -3.51
CA THR A 147 18.29 1.63 -3.48
C THR A 147 17.22 2.72 -3.64
N ALA A 148 17.34 3.85 -2.93
CA ALA A 148 16.43 4.98 -3.06
C ALA A 148 16.38 5.53 -4.49
N ARG A 149 17.55 5.70 -5.15
CA ARG A 149 17.62 6.17 -6.54
C ARG A 149 16.95 5.20 -7.52
N LEU A 150 17.19 3.91 -7.34
CA LEU A 150 16.61 2.88 -8.21
C LEU A 150 15.10 2.76 -8.00
N MET A 151 14.61 2.85 -6.76
CA MET A 151 13.17 2.85 -6.45
C MET A 151 12.50 4.09 -7.04
N ALA A 152 13.07 5.27 -6.86
CA ALA A 152 12.54 6.50 -7.44
C ALA A 152 12.43 6.41 -8.96
N ARG A 153 13.48 5.89 -9.63
CA ARG A 153 13.46 5.65 -11.07
C ARG A 153 12.37 4.64 -11.47
N TRP A 154 12.23 3.54 -10.72
CA TRP A 154 11.26 2.48 -10.98
C TRP A 154 9.81 2.97 -10.84
N ASN A 155 9.57 3.90 -9.92
CA ASN A 155 8.25 4.45 -9.63
C ASN A 155 8.01 5.82 -10.33
N SER A 156 8.93 6.27 -11.18
CA SER A 156 8.86 7.59 -11.85
C SER A 156 8.71 8.74 -10.85
N ALA A 157 9.38 8.62 -9.70
CA ALA A 157 9.35 9.63 -8.66
C ALA A 157 10.37 10.74 -8.97
N SER A 158 9.91 11.97 -8.95
CA SER A 158 10.68 13.21 -9.10
C SER A 158 10.07 14.30 -8.23
N ASP A 159 10.78 15.39 -8.03
CA ASP A 159 10.26 16.55 -7.29
C ASP A 159 8.97 17.08 -7.92
N ASP A 160 8.92 17.20 -9.23
CA ASP A 160 7.74 17.67 -9.95
C ASP A 160 6.55 16.71 -9.78
N ALA A 161 6.81 15.40 -9.87
CA ALA A 161 5.78 14.40 -9.70
C ALA A 161 5.23 14.39 -8.25
N ALA A 162 6.11 14.47 -7.25
CA ALA A 162 5.70 14.55 -5.84
C ALA A 162 4.92 15.83 -5.53
N GLN A 163 5.33 16.98 -6.10
CA GLN A 163 4.58 18.22 -5.96
C GLN A 163 3.20 18.15 -6.62
N ALA A 164 3.10 17.54 -7.80
CA ALA A 164 1.82 17.34 -8.48
C ALA A 164 0.89 16.46 -7.63
N ASP A 165 1.43 15.38 -7.05
CA ASP A 165 0.70 14.49 -6.16
C ASP A 165 0.22 15.21 -4.89
N LEU A 166 1.07 16.02 -4.27
CA LEU A 166 0.69 16.80 -3.08
C LEU A 166 -0.40 17.81 -3.38
N ARG A 167 -0.37 18.48 -4.55
CA ARG A 167 -1.46 19.38 -4.98
C ARG A 167 -2.77 18.64 -5.22
N ALA A 168 -2.71 17.44 -5.77
CA ALA A 168 -3.89 16.62 -6.05
C ALA A 168 -4.43 15.90 -4.80
N LEU A 169 -3.64 15.82 -3.72
CA LEU A 169 -3.96 15.02 -2.54
C LEU A 169 -5.28 15.45 -1.89
N GLY A 170 -5.55 16.76 -1.80
CA GLY A 170 -6.81 17.29 -1.26
C GLY A 170 -8.02 16.71 -1.96
N GLY A 171 -8.05 16.79 -3.29
CA GLY A 171 -9.15 16.25 -4.09
C GLY A 171 -9.27 14.71 -4.01
N HIS A 172 -8.15 13.99 -3.84
CA HIS A 172 -8.20 12.55 -3.58
C HIS A 172 -8.84 12.24 -2.22
N LEU A 173 -8.48 13.01 -1.19
CA LEU A 173 -9.05 12.85 0.15
C LEU A 173 -10.54 13.21 0.17
N ASP A 174 -10.96 14.28 -0.54
CA ASP A 174 -12.37 14.66 -0.67
C ASP A 174 -13.20 13.53 -1.28
N ARG A 175 -12.68 12.87 -2.31
CA ARG A 175 -13.32 11.70 -2.92
C ARG A 175 -13.47 10.53 -1.95
N ILE A 176 -12.42 10.23 -1.17
CA ILE A 176 -12.45 9.16 -0.17
C ILE A 176 -13.46 9.50 0.94
N ASP A 177 -13.43 10.74 1.44
CA ASP A 177 -14.33 11.20 2.49
C ASP A 177 -15.80 11.15 2.02
N ALA A 178 -16.09 11.49 0.76
CA ALA A 178 -17.40 11.34 0.16
C ALA A 178 -17.87 9.88 0.15
N TRP A 179 -17.04 8.95 -0.28
CA TRP A 179 -17.35 7.51 -0.25
C TRP A 179 -17.58 6.98 1.17
N ILE A 180 -16.87 7.52 2.16
CA ILE A 180 -17.11 7.18 3.57
C ILE A 180 -18.45 7.74 4.03
N ALA A 181 -18.77 9.00 3.71
CA ALA A 181 -20.03 9.63 4.06
C ALA A 181 -21.26 8.94 3.42
N GLU A 182 -21.10 8.42 2.19
CA GLU A 182 -22.11 7.62 1.47
C GLU A 182 -22.22 6.17 1.99
N GLY A 183 -21.37 5.77 2.94
CA GLY A 183 -21.34 4.42 3.50
C GLY A 183 -20.77 3.36 2.55
N LEU A 184 -20.07 3.75 1.49
CA LEU A 184 -19.38 2.83 0.60
C LEU A 184 -18.11 2.27 1.25
N LEU A 185 -17.37 3.12 1.94
CA LEU A 185 -16.17 2.80 2.69
C LEU A 185 -16.38 3.03 4.19
N GLY A 186 -15.48 2.50 5.00
CA GLY A 186 -15.44 2.81 6.42
C GLY A 186 -16.46 2.04 7.26
N GLN A 187 -16.98 0.90 6.82
CA GLN A 187 -17.91 0.07 7.58
C GLN A 187 -17.18 -0.74 8.68
N ALA A 188 -17.91 -1.33 9.62
CA ALA A 188 -17.32 -2.17 10.67
C ALA A 188 -16.50 -3.33 10.09
N GLN A 189 -17.03 -3.98 9.04
CA GLN A 189 -16.31 -4.96 8.23
C GLN A 189 -15.80 -4.28 6.97
N PRO A 190 -14.47 -4.28 6.71
CA PRO A 190 -13.92 -3.66 5.52
C PRO A 190 -14.24 -4.48 4.26
N ASN A 191 -14.45 -3.79 3.16
CA ASN A 191 -14.47 -4.36 1.82
C ASN A 191 -13.10 -4.23 1.11
N ALA A 192 -12.96 -4.75 -0.11
CA ALA A 192 -11.70 -4.72 -0.85
C ALA A 192 -11.20 -3.29 -1.13
N ALA A 193 -12.11 -2.34 -1.38
CA ALA A 193 -11.74 -0.94 -1.60
C ALA A 193 -11.23 -0.27 -0.30
N ASP A 194 -11.82 -0.59 0.86
CA ASP A 194 -11.31 -0.13 2.16
C ASP A 194 -9.87 -0.55 2.37
N LEU A 195 -9.55 -1.82 2.06
CA LEU A 195 -8.21 -2.36 2.25
C LEU A 195 -7.21 -1.75 1.25
N GLN A 196 -7.62 -1.58 -0.02
CA GLN A 196 -6.77 -0.99 -1.05
C GLN A 196 -6.45 0.48 -0.77
N ILE A 197 -7.46 1.28 -0.42
CA ILE A 197 -7.34 2.71 -0.16
C ILE A 197 -6.73 2.96 1.23
N GLY A 198 -7.22 2.25 2.25
CA GLY A 198 -6.77 2.42 3.64
C GLY A 198 -5.29 2.10 3.81
N SER A 199 -4.75 1.08 3.13
CA SER A 199 -3.31 0.79 3.14
C SER A 199 -2.48 1.93 2.55
N THR A 200 -3.01 2.62 1.54
CA THR A 200 -2.39 3.79 0.89
C THR A 200 -2.41 5.01 1.82
N VAL A 201 -3.55 5.29 2.47
CA VAL A 201 -3.66 6.35 3.49
C VAL A 201 -2.71 6.08 4.67
N ARG A 202 -2.64 4.82 5.11
CA ARG A 202 -1.74 4.40 6.20
C ARG A 202 -0.27 4.73 5.87
N LEU A 203 0.17 4.49 4.63
CA LEU A 203 1.52 4.84 4.21
C LEU A 203 1.74 6.36 4.18
N LEU A 204 0.78 7.15 3.67
CA LEU A 204 0.88 8.62 3.67
C LEU A 204 1.02 9.19 5.09
N LEU A 205 0.33 8.63 6.07
CA LEU A 205 0.40 9.07 7.48
C LEU A 205 1.77 8.81 8.13
N THR A 206 2.62 7.96 7.55
CA THR A 206 3.99 7.77 8.03
C THR A 206 4.95 8.88 7.61
N ILE A 207 4.54 9.75 6.69
CA ILE A 207 5.34 10.90 6.25
C ILE A 207 4.93 12.10 7.11
N ALA A 208 5.76 12.48 8.08
CA ALA A 208 5.39 13.47 9.08
C ALA A 208 4.99 14.83 8.47
N ASP A 209 5.62 15.24 7.36
CA ASP A 209 5.26 16.46 6.64
C ASP A 209 3.85 16.39 6.01
N VAL A 210 3.39 15.21 5.61
CA VAL A 210 2.10 15.01 4.94
C VAL A 210 0.97 14.71 5.93
N ARG A 211 1.31 14.14 7.09
CA ARG A 211 0.35 13.73 8.14
C ARG A 211 -0.69 14.80 8.48
N PRO A 212 -0.35 16.09 8.69
CA PRO A 212 -1.33 17.13 9.03
C PRO A 212 -2.43 17.34 7.98
N LEU A 213 -2.20 16.99 6.72
CA LEU A 213 -3.18 17.09 5.64
C LEU A 213 -4.26 16.00 5.72
N ILE A 214 -4.00 14.91 6.47
CA ILE A 214 -4.81 13.68 6.44
C ILE A 214 -5.41 13.37 7.81
N GLU A 215 -4.70 13.58 8.91
CA GLU A 215 -5.03 13.04 10.24
C GLU A 215 -6.41 13.46 10.77
N LYS A 216 -6.96 14.58 10.29
CA LYS A 216 -8.29 15.09 10.67
C LYS A 216 -9.39 14.74 9.66
N ARG A 217 -9.07 14.03 8.59
CA ARG A 217 -10.00 13.62 7.53
C ARG A 217 -10.67 12.29 7.88
N LEU A 218 -11.86 12.04 7.34
CA LEU A 218 -12.53 10.75 7.50
C LEU A 218 -11.68 9.60 6.95
N ALA A 219 -10.94 9.85 5.88
CA ALA A 219 -10.00 8.92 5.25
C ALA A 219 -8.99 8.32 6.25
N ALA A 220 -8.52 9.09 7.25
CA ALA A 220 -7.61 8.60 8.27
C ALA A 220 -8.21 7.42 9.07
N GLY A 221 -9.52 7.38 9.23
CA GLY A 221 -10.25 6.32 9.92
C GLY A 221 -10.12 4.95 9.25
N LEU A 222 -9.79 4.87 7.95
CA LEU A 222 -9.59 3.61 7.25
C LEU A 222 -8.36 2.84 7.75
N THR A 223 -7.44 3.49 8.43
CA THR A 223 -6.24 2.84 8.98
C THR A 223 -6.53 1.87 10.11
N ARG A 224 -7.71 1.92 10.72
CA ARG A 224 -8.14 0.99 11.79
C ARG A 224 -8.18 -0.48 11.36
N TYR A 225 -8.22 -0.75 10.06
CA TYR A 225 -8.21 -2.11 9.52
C TYR A 225 -6.81 -2.74 9.48
N PHE A 226 -5.79 -1.99 9.89
CA PHE A 226 -4.39 -2.41 9.83
C PHE A 226 -3.70 -2.27 11.17
N PRO A 227 -2.69 -3.09 11.47
CA PRO A 227 -1.80 -2.81 12.59
C PRO A 227 -1.05 -1.49 12.35
N PRO A 228 -0.54 -0.81 13.39
CA PRO A 228 0.33 0.35 13.23
C PRO A 228 1.48 0.07 12.26
N MET A 229 1.91 1.07 11.50
CA MET A 229 3.07 0.93 10.62
C MET A 229 4.34 1.35 11.36
N ALA A 230 5.37 0.51 11.34
CA ALA A 230 6.62 0.79 12.05
C ALA A 230 7.44 1.91 11.40
N GLY A 231 7.28 2.15 10.08
CA GLY A 231 8.06 3.13 9.34
C GLY A 231 7.62 4.57 9.54
N GLU A 232 8.59 5.49 9.50
CA GLU A 232 8.35 6.94 9.53
C GLU A 232 9.40 7.68 8.71
N VAL A 233 8.94 8.74 8.03
CA VAL A 233 9.78 9.81 7.47
C VAL A 233 9.60 11.02 8.36
N GLU A 234 10.70 11.49 8.96
CA GLU A 234 10.71 12.64 9.86
C GLU A 234 10.23 13.93 9.19
N ALA A 235 9.77 14.88 9.98
CA ALA A 235 9.37 16.20 9.50
C ALA A 235 10.57 17.01 8.94
N GLY A 236 10.28 17.88 7.97
CA GLY A 236 11.27 18.76 7.32
C GLY A 236 12.05 18.09 6.18
N VAL A 237 11.65 16.90 5.75
CA VAL A 237 12.26 16.21 4.60
C VAL A 237 11.69 16.74 3.27
N LEU A 238 10.40 17.05 3.24
CA LEU A 238 9.76 17.68 2.08
C LEU A 238 9.77 19.21 2.23
N PRO A 239 10.02 19.98 1.15
CA PRO A 239 9.99 21.44 1.20
C PRO A 239 8.62 21.98 1.64
N ALA A 240 8.60 22.89 2.62
CA ALA A 240 7.36 23.43 3.18
C ALA A 240 6.44 24.09 2.14
N GLN A 241 7.01 24.71 1.09
CA GLN A 241 6.24 25.30 0.00
C GLN A 241 5.41 24.29 -0.81
N TRP A 242 5.78 23.01 -0.80
CA TRP A 242 5.01 21.97 -1.47
C TRP A 242 3.73 21.64 -0.72
N LEU A 243 3.77 21.75 0.61
CA LEU A 243 2.65 21.40 1.50
C LEU A 243 1.62 22.54 1.54
N ALA A 244 2.06 23.79 1.45
CA ALA A 244 1.16 24.95 1.43
C ALA A 244 0.22 24.94 0.21
N ALA A 245 0.66 24.41 -0.93
CA ALA A 245 -0.15 24.29 -2.13
C ALA A 245 -1.23 23.19 -2.04
N GLY A 246 -1.06 22.20 -1.16
CA GLY A 246 -2.03 21.11 -0.92
C GLY A 246 -3.07 21.41 0.16
N ALA A 247 -2.85 22.46 0.97
CA ALA A 247 -3.75 22.87 2.06
C ALA A 247 -4.86 23.85 1.63
N GLY A 248 -4.81 24.34 0.40
CA GLY A 248 -5.71 25.41 -0.11
C GLY A 248 -6.62 24.99 -1.29
N ALA A 249 -6.82 23.69 -1.52
CA ALA A 249 -7.74 23.19 -2.54
C ALA A 249 -8.99 22.60 -1.90
#